data_3ec0d95edc6f1f1b0643986f8d841d00
#
_entry.id   3ec0d95edc6f1f1b0643986f8d841d00
#
_cell.length_a   1.000
_cell.length_b   1.000
_cell.length_c   1.000
_cell.angle_alpha   90.00
_cell.angle_beta   90.00
_cell.angle_gamma   90.00
#
_symmetry.space_group_name_H-M   'P 1'
#
loop_
_entity.id
_entity.type
_entity.pdbx_description
1 polymer ?
#
loop_
_entity_poly.entity_id
_entity_poly.type
_entity_poly.pdbx_seq_one_letter_code
_entity_poly.pdbx_strand_id
1 'polypeptide(L)'
;KDNLAAKRIAEQLTIHGLGVLRFDFTGLGGSEGEFANTQFSSNVDDLVAAADHLRKTYAAPTILIGHSLGGTAMLAAAGKIPEARGVATIAAPYQPNHVTNLFKADIEKLREDGEIEVTLAGRPFQIKREFLEDVADKNLHDHIVKLRKALLVLHSPTDDIVGIENATQIFTTAKHPKSFVSLAGADHLLSRRSDAEYVANVIAAWAGRYLDQAEIVANTELEAGIVLVRETHGGKFQQEILTGPHHLLADEPAKLGGLGSGPGPYDYL
;
A
#
# COMPACT_ATOMS: atom_id res chain seq x y z
N LYS A 1 -0.41 11.21 2.21
CA LYS A 1 -0.81 10.24 3.28
C LYS A 1 -2.28 10.41 3.68
N ASP A 2 -2.85 11.60 3.46
CA ASP A 2 -4.22 11.92 3.89
C ASP A 2 -5.28 11.63 2.81
N ASN A 3 -4.90 10.96 1.72
CA ASN A 3 -5.87 10.37 0.79
C ASN A 3 -6.77 9.39 1.55
N LEU A 4 -8.09 9.57 1.39
CA LEU A 4 -9.09 8.85 2.20
C LEU A 4 -9.03 7.34 1.97
N ALA A 5 -8.84 6.89 0.74
CA ALA A 5 -8.70 5.47 0.43
C ALA A 5 -7.42 4.88 1.03
N ALA A 6 -6.28 5.57 0.86
CA ALA A 6 -5.00 5.12 1.44
C ALA A 6 -5.05 5.05 2.98
N LYS A 7 -5.77 6.00 3.63
CA LYS A 7 -5.99 5.96 5.06
C LYS A 7 -6.81 4.74 5.47
N ARG A 8 -7.95 4.50 4.82
CA ARG A 8 -8.85 3.36 5.11
C ARG A 8 -8.17 2.01 4.88
N ILE A 9 -7.42 1.90 3.77
CA ILE A 9 -6.65 0.68 3.48
C ILE A 9 -5.62 0.43 4.58
N ALA A 10 -4.87 1.44 5.00
CA ALA A 10 -3.88 1.28 6.05
C ALA A 10 -4.49 0.91 7.40
N GLU A 11 -5.58 1.57 7.80
CA GLU A 11 -6.32 1.25 9.02
C GLU A 11 -6.81 -0.21 9.02
N GLN A 12 -7.37 -0.66 7.89
CA GLN A 12 -7.84 -2.04 7.76
C GLN A 12 -6.68 -3.05 7.76
N LEU A 13 -5.56 -2.76 7.11
CA LEU A 13 -4.36 -3.61 7.16
C LEU A 13 -3.79 -3.71 8.58
N THR A 14 -3.86 -2.62 9.35
CA THR A 14 -3.43 -2.62 10.75
C THR A 14 -4.33 -3.51 11.61
N ILE A 15 -5.65 -3.55 11.35
CA ILE A 15 -6.56 -4.49 12.00
C ILE A 15 -6.16 -5.94 11.73
N HIS A 16 -5.58 -6.22 10.56
CA HIS A 16 -5.02 -7.54 10.22
C HIS A 16 -3.60 -7.78 10.79
N GLY A 17 -3.12 -6.94 11.69
CA GLY A 17 -1.81 -7.09 12.35
C GLY A 17 -0.62 -6.66 11.51
N LEU A 18 -0.84 -5.91 10.42
CA LEU A 18 0.23 -5.44 9.55
C LEU A 18 0.67 -4.02 9.94
N GLY A 19 1.95 -3.83 10.21
CA GLY A 19 2.54 -2.50 10.33
C GLY A 19 2.54 -1.79 8.98
N VAL A 20 2.05 -0.54 8.91
CA VAL A 20 1.90 0.20 7.66
C VAL A 20 2.56 1.58 7.75
N LEU A 21 3.52 1.84 6.88
CA LEU A 21 4.02 3.19 6.64
C LEU A 21 3.27 3.84 5.48
N ARG A 22 2.72 5.04 5.73
CA ARG A 22 2.20 5.95 4.70
C ARG A 22 2.96 7.26 4.78
N PHE A 23 3.38 7.77 3.67
CA PHE A 23 4.05 9.07 3.58
C PHE A 23 3.51 9.89 2.41
N ASP A 24 3.83 11.17 2.37
CA ASP A 24 3.58 12.03 1.23
C ASP A 24 4.87 12.15 0.42
N PHE A 25 4.78 12.07 -0.90
CA PHE A 25 5.91 12.35 -1.78
C PHE A 25 6.39 13.79 -1.60
N THR A 26 7.61 14.06 -1.97
CA THR A 26 8.22 15.40 -1.97
C THR A 26 7.26 16.43 -2.59
N GLY A 27 7.04 17.54 -1.89
CA GLY A 27 6.15 18.62 -2.31
C GLY A 27 4.65 18.33 -2.17
N LEU A 28 4.25 17.19 -1.59
CA LEU A 28 2.86 16.85 -1.34
C LEU A 28 2.53 16.77 0.15
N GLY A 29 1.31 17.16 0.50
CA GLY A 29 0.75 17.01 1.84
C GLY A 29 1.59 17.67 2.93
N GLY A 30 2.19 16.87 3.81
CA GLY A 30 3.05 17.35 4.90
C GLY A 30 4.55 17.21 4.62
N SER A 31 4.95 16.72 3.43
CA SER A 31 6.35 16.63 3.04
C SER A 31 6.88 17.97 2.54
N GLU A 32 8.13 18.25 2.83
CA GLU A 32 8.83 19.44 2.37
C GLU A 32 9.13 19.38 0.86
N GLY A 33 9.65 20.48 0.32
CA GLY A 33 9.98 20.63 -1.10
C GLY A 33 8.79 21.18 -1.91
N GLU A 34 9.01 21.33 -3.21
CA GLU A 34 8.01 21.86 -4.14
C GLU A 34 7.65 20.79 -5.18
N PHE A 35 6.36 20.50 -5.29
CA PHE A 35 5.84 19.50 -6.25
C PHE A 35 6.27 19.80 -7.69
N ALA A 36 6.28 21.06 -8.08
CA ALA A 36 6.70 21.49 -9.42
C ALA A 36 8.12 21.03 -9.81
N ASN A 37 8.98 20.78 -8.82
CA ASN A 37 10.35 20.32 -9.05
C ASN A 37 10.47 18.79 -8.97
N THR A 38 9.37 18.07 -8.82
CA THR A 38 9.37 16.60 -8.75
C THR A 38 9.19 15.97 -10.13
N GLN A 39 9.67 14.76 -10.26
CA GLN A 39 9.62 13.92 -11.45
C GLN A 39 9.17 12.51 -11.05
N PHE A 40 8.83 11.67 -12.00
CA PHE A 40 8.55 10.26 -11.73
C PHE A 40 9.77 9.58 -11.10
N SER A 41 10.97 9.91 -11.58
CA SER A 41 12.23 9.40 -11.02
C SER A 41 12.41 9.79 -9.56
N SER A 42 12.13 11.03 -9.18
CA SER A 42 12.21 11.47 -7.77
C SER A 42 11.19 10.78 -6.89
N ASN A 43 9.98 10.50 -7.40
CA ASN A 43 9.01 9.69 -6.67
C ASN A 43 9.51 8.26 -6.39
N VAL A 44 10.23 7.65 -7.33
CA VAL A 44 10.89 6.36 -7.12
C VAL A 44 11.96 6.45 -6.03
N ASP A 45 12.73 7.54 -6.01
CA ASP A 45 13.76 7.76 -4.98
C ASP A 45 13.15 8.02 -3.60
N ASP A 46 12.03 8.74 -3.50
CA ASP A 46 11.25 8.91 -2.27
C ASP A 46 10.79 7.56 -1.70
N LEU A 47 10.34 6.63 -2.57
CA LEU A 47 9.95 5.28 -2.16
C LEU A 47 11.12 4.48 -1.60
N VAL A 48 12.28 4.59 -2.22
CA VAL A 48 13.51 3.94 -1.72
C VAL A 48 13.93 4.54 -0.38
N ALA A 49 13.88 5.88 -0.25
CA ALA A 49 14.20 6.57 1.00
C ALA A 49 13.24 6.17 2.14
N ALA A 50 11.94 6.02 1.84
CA ALA A 50 10.96 5.53 2.81
C ALA A 50 11.25 4.07 3.23
N ALA A 51 11.65 3.21 2.30
CA ALA A 51 12.06 1.84 2.61
C ALA A 51 13.34 1.83 3.46
N ASP A 52 14.31 2.68 3.17
CA ASP A 52 15.53 2.84 3.96
C ASP A 52 15.24 3.35 5.37
N HIS A 53 14.28 4.26 5.52
CA HIS A 53 13.83 4.72 6.83
C HIS A 53 13.25 3.56 7.64
N LEU A 54 12.34 2.75 7.06
CA LEU A 54 11.78 1.58 7.73
C LEU A 54 12.88 0.58 8.13
N ARG A 55 13.81 0.29 7.23
CA ARG A 55 14.94 -0.62 7.47
C ARG A 55 15.81 -0.19 8.65
N LYS A 56 16.03 1.11 8.80
CA LYS A 56 16.86 1.67 9.88
C LYS A 56 16.12 1.79 11.20
N THR A 57 14.82 2.04 11.17
CA THR A 57 14.05 2.41 12.38
C THR A 57 13.24 1.25 12.95
N TYR A 58 12.76 0.34 12.07
CA TYR A 58 11.88 -0.77 12.44
C TYR A 58 12.32 -2.07 11.77
N ALA A 59 11.79 -2.32 10.59
CA ALA A 59 12.11 -3.47 9.74
C ALA A 59 11.93 -3.08 8.28
N ALA A 60 12.69 -3.70 7.37
CA ALA A 60 12.55 -3.46 5.94
C ALA A 60 11.14 -3.84 5.46
N PRO A 61 10.56 -3.10 4.50
CA PRO A 61 9.23 -3.39 4.01
C PRO A 61 9.20 -4.70 3.22
N THR A 62 8.28 -5.58 3.57
CA THR A 62 8.09 -6.87 2.89
C THR A 62 7.09 -6.78 1.75
N ILE A 63 6.08 -5.91 1.89
CA ILE A 63 5.04 -5.69 0.88
C ILE A 63 5.03 -4.20 0.50
N LEU A 64 5.02 -3.95 -0.80
CA LEU A 64 4.90 -2.61 -1.38
C LEU A 64 3.49 -2.46 -1.96
N ILE A 65 2.81 -1.36 -1.64
CA ILE A 65 1.44 -1.10 -2.10
C ILE A 65 1.40 0.27 -2.75
N GLY A 66 0.90 0.35 -3.98
CA GLY A 66 0.79 1.61 -4.70
C GLY A 66 -0.53 1.75 -5.45
N HIS A 67 -1.12 2.96 -5.41
CA HIS A 67 -2.34 3.32 -6.11
C HIS A 67 -2.02 4.26 -7.27
N SER A 68 -2.68 4.04 -8.41
CA SER A 68 -2.52 4.88 -9.62
C SER A 68 -1.04 5.03 -10.01
N LEU A 69 -0.56 6.24 -10.29
CA LEU A 69 0.85 6.50 -10.60
C LEU A 69 1.81 6.01 -9.50
N GLY A 70 1.35 6.01 -8.22
CA GLY A 70 2.11 5.42 -7.12
C GLY A 70 2.31 3.90 -7.27
N GLY A 71 1.37 3.18 -7.88
CA GLY A 71 1.54 1.76 -8.21
C GLY A 71 2.61 1.54 -9.28
N THR A 72 2.63 2.39 -10.30
CA THR A 72 3.66 2.41 -11.34
C THR A 72 5.05 2.70 -10.74
N ALA A 73 5.13 3.68 -9.82
CA ALA A 73 6.36 4.02 -9.11
C ALA A 73 6.84 2.88 -8.20
N MET A 74 5.93 2.17 -7.53
CA MET A 74 6.26 0.98 -6.73
C MET A 74 6.87 -0.14 -7.60
N LEU A 75 6.32 -0.39 -8.79
CA LEU A 75 6.89 -1.37 -9.73
C LEU A 75 8.32 -0.98 -10.15
N ALA A 76 8.57 0.30 -10.39
CA ALA A 76 9.90 0.82 -10.72
C ALA A 76 10.88 0.73 -9.54
N ALA A 77 10.41 1.04 -8.31
CA ALA A 77 11.23 1.02 -7.09
C ALA A 77 11.53 -0.38 -6.58
N ALA A 78 10.67 -1.37 -6.87
CA ALA A 78 10.72 -2.70 -6.27
C ALA A 78 12.07 -3.43 -6.44
N GLY A 79 12.77 -3.22 -7.56
CA GLY A 79 14.11 -3.77 -7.78
C GLY A 79 15.19 -3.18 -6.87
N LYS A 80 14.97 -1.97 -6.33
CA LYS A 80 15.87 -1.27 -5.41
C LYS A 80 15.59 -1.62 -3.93
N ILE A 81 14.53 -2.39 -3.65
CA ILE A 81 14.11 -2.79 -2.31
C ILE A 81 14.16 -4.33 -2.24
N PRO A 82 15.33 -4.92 -2.00
CA PRO A 82 15.53 -6.36 -2.10
C PRO A 82 14.70 -7.19 -1.12
N GLU A 83 14.39 -6.67 0.06
CA GLU A 83 13.63 -7.35 1.10
C GLU A 83 12.13 -7.46 0.75
N ALA A 84 11.63 -6.62 -0.14
CA ALA A 84 10.24 -6.71 -0.59
C ALA A 84 10.02 -8.06 -1.29
N ARG A 85 9.01 -8.81 -0.84
CA ARG A 85 8.59 -10.10 -1.39
C ARG A 85 7.39 -9.98 -2.32
N GLY A 86 6.62 -8.91 -2.16
CA GLY A 86 5.43 -8.66 -2.98
C GLY A 86 5.17 -7.20 -3.28
N VAL A 87 4.51 -6.97 -4.41
CA VAL A 87 4.02 -5.66 -4.86
C VAL A 87 2.53 -5.79 -5.15
N ALA A 88 1.72 -4.92 -4.56
CA ALA A 88 0.30 -4.78 -4.86
C ALA A 88 0.06 -3.44 -5.58
N THR A 89 -0.51 -3.49 -6.76
CA THR A 89 -0.90 -2.30 -7.53
C THR A 89 -2.41 -2.16 -7.55
N ILE A 90 -2.91 -0.95 -7.34
CA ILE A 90 -4.32 -0.61 -7.33
C ILE A 90 -4.54 0.45 -8.42
N ALA A 91 -5.34 0.14 -9.44
CA ALA A 91 -5.66 1.06 -10.54
C ALA A 91 -4.42 1.73 -11.17
N ALA A 92 -3.31 0.99 -11.30
CA ALA A 92 -2.04 1.51 -11.77
C ALA A 92 -1.96 1.54 -13.31
N PRO A 93 -1.46 2.62 -13.91
CA PRO A 93 -1.11 2.62 -15.33
C PRO A 93 0.13 1.75 -15.59
N TYR A 94 0.17 1.11 -16.77
CA TYR A 94 1.30 0.30 -17.22
C TYR A 94 2.56 1.12 -17.47
N GLN A 95 2.39 2.35 -17.95
CA GLN A 95 3.48 3.28 -18.22
C GLN A 95 3.25 4.61 -17.49
N PRO A 96 4.29 5.26 -16.95
CA PRO A 96 4.13 6.50 -16.21
C PRO A 96 3.63 7.67 -17.09
N ASN A 97 3.92 7.66 -18.38
CA ASN A 97 3.46 8.68 -19.31
C ASN A 97 1.92 8.70 -19.49
N HIS A 98 1.19 7.67 -19.04
CA HIS A 98 -0.27 7.66 -19.01
C HIS A 98 -0.84 8.89 -18.27
N VAL A 99 -0.14 9.39 -17.26
CA VAL A 99 -0.57 10.56 -16.48
C VAL A 99 -0.73 11.80 -17.36
N THR A 100 -0.03 11.90 -18.48
CA THR A 100 -0.14 13.03 -19.42
C THR A 100 -1.51 13.13 -20.08
N ASN A 101 -2.29 12.03 -20.10
CA ASN A 101 -3.66 12.05 -20.59
C ASN A 101 -4.57 12.98 -19.78
N LEU A 102 -4.25 13.21 -18.50
CA LEU A 102 -5.03 14.09 -17.61
C LEU A 102 -4.91 15.57 -17.97
N PHE A 103 -3.87 15.95 -18.71
CA PHE A 103 -3.63 17.33 -19.18
C PHE A 103 -3.20 17.38 -20.64
N LYS A 104 -3.70 16.44 -21.44
CA LYS A 104 -3.33 16.29 -22.87
C LYS A 104 -3.54 17.57 -23.68
N ALA A 105 -4.57 18.34 -23.38
CA ALA A 105 -4.86 19.60 -24.07
C ALA A 105 -3.79 20.68 -23.82
N ASP A 106 -3.07 20.59 -22.71
CA ASP A 106 -2.11 21.59 -22.26
C ASP A 106 -0.64 21.21 -22.56
N ILE A 107 -0.39 20.06 -23.19
CA ILE A 107 0.97 19.55 -23.43
C ILE A 107 1.78 20.51 -24.32
N GLU A 108 1.19 21.03 -25.38
CA GLU A 108 1.90 21.97 -26.28
C GLU A 108 2.25 23.25 -25.53
N LYS A 109 1.33 23.78 -24.73
CA LYS A 109 1.57 24.93 -23.87
C LYS A 109 2.69 24.65 -22.85
N LEU A 110 2.68 23.45 -22.24
CA LEU A 110 3.77 23.02 -21.34
C LEU A 110 5.13 23.01 -22.02
N ARG A 111 5.18 22.57 -23.28
CA ARG A 111 6.43 22.58 -24.09
C ARG A 111 6.91 23.98 -24.41
N GLU A 112 6.00 24.90 -24.71
CA GLU A 112 6.31 26.28 -25.04
C GLU A 112 6.69 27.10 -23.81
N ASP A 113 5.84 27.11 -22.77
CA ASP A 113 5.98 27.95 -21.59
C ASP A 113 6.96 27.37 -20.54
N GLY A 114 7.26 26.05 -20.62
CA GLY A 114 8.13 25.35 -19.67
C GLY A 114 7.42 24.87 -18.42
N GLU A 115 6.31 25.48 -18.03
CA GLU A 115 5.48 25.08 -16.89
C GLU A 115 4.00 25.47 -17.11
N ILE A 116 3.11 24.69 -16.51
CA ILE A 116 1.66 24.95 -16.52
C ILE A 116 1.02 24.60 -15.16
N GLU A 117 -0.11 25.23 -14.88
CA GLU A 117 -0.97 24.79 -13.81
C GLU A 117 -2.05 23.83 -14.36
N VAL A 118 -2.18 22.65 -13.73
CA VAL A 118 -3.21 21.66 -14.07
C VAL A 118 -4.02 21.31 -12.84
N THR A 119 -5.30 20.98 -13.03
CA THR A 119 -6.14 20.49 -11.94
C THR A 119 -6.20 18.99 -11.95
N LEU A 120 -5.60 18.35 -10.93
CA LEU A 120 -5.62 16.89 -10.73
C LEU A 120 -6.43 16.55 -9.48
N ALA A 121 -7.47 15.73 -9.63
CA ALA A 121 -8.38 15.37 -8.53
C ALA A 121 -8.92 16.58 -7.76
N GLY A 122 -9.26 17.67 -8.48
CA GLY A 122 -9.82 18.89 -7.92
C GLY A 122 -8.83 19.83 -7.21
N ARG A 123 -7.52 19.58 -7.35
CA ARG A 123 -6.46 20.42 -6.77
C ARG A 123 -5.55 20.97 -7.87
N PRO A 124 -5.11 22.24 -7.78
CA PRO A 124 -4.13 22.80 -8.70
C PRO A 124 -2.74 22.26 -8.42
N PHE A 125 -2.01 21.94 -9.48
CA PHE A 125 -0.61 21.52 -9.45
C PHE A 125 0.16 22.24 -10.54
N GLN A 126 1.34 22.75 -10.20
CA GLN A 126 2.30 23.22 -11.20
C GLN A 126 3.08 22.01 -11.73
N ILE A 127 3.09 21.82 -13.05
CA ILE A 127 3.84 20.78 -13.73
C ILE A 127 4.86 21.45 -14.67
N LYS A 128 6.10 21.01 -14.60
CA LYS A 128 7.18 21.49 -15.44
C LYS A 128 7.47 20.52 -16.59
N ARG A 129 8.14 21.03 -17.65
CA ARG A 129 8.51 20.27 -18.83
C ARG A 129 9.39 19.05 -18.50
N GLU A 130 10.26 19.17 -17.49
CA GLU A 130 11.13 18.09 -17.03
C GLU A 130 10.36 16.87 -16.54
N PHE A 131 9.16 17.06 -15.96
CA PHE A 131 8.28 15.95 -15.61
C PHE A 131 7.79 15.21 -16.87
N LEU A 132 7.41 15.96 -17.93
CA LEU A 132 6.96 15.36 -19.19
C LEU A 132 8.08 14.56 -19.86
N GLU A 133 9.29 15.10 -19.86
CA GLU A 133 10.48 14.44 -20.41
C GLU A 133 10.82 13.17 -19.62
N ASP A 134 10.82 13.25 -18.29
CA ASP A 134 11.13 12.11 -17.43
C ASP A 134 10.12 10.96 -17.59
N VAL A 135 8.81 11.23 -17.63
CA VAL A 135 7.81 10.16 -17.82
C VAL A 135 7.84 9.57 -19.22
N ALA A 136 8.26 10.33 -20.24
CA ALA A 136 8.38 9.86 -21.63
C ALA A 136 9.55 8.88 -21.80
N ASP A 137 10.64 9.10 -21.09
CA ASP A 137 11.85 8.27 -21.16
C ASP A 137 11.73 6.95 -20.39
N LYS A 138 10.72 6.80 -19.51
CA LYS A 138 10.58 5.61 -18.68
C LYS A 138 9.84 4.51 -19.41
N ASN A 139 10.46 3.35 -19.41
CA ASN A 139 9.83 2.11 -19.87
C ASN A 139 9.75 1.11 -18.72
N LEU A 140 8.54 0.94 -18.21
CA LEU A 140 8.30 0.05 -17.07
C LEU A 140 8.32 -1.44 -17.45
N HIS A 141 8.24 -1.77 -18.72
CA HIS A 141 8.22 -3.16 -19.21
C HIS A 141 9.33 -4.00 -18.57
N ASP A 142 10.57 -3.52 -18.65
CA ASP A 142 11.74 -4.23 -18.13
C ASP A 142 11.69 -4.42 -16.61
N HIS A 143 11.20 -3.42 -15.88
CA HIS A 143 11.02 -3.52 -14.44
C HIS A 143 10.02 -4.61 -14.07
N ILE A 144 8.90 -4.71 -14.81
CA ILE A 144 7.87 -5.73 -14.59
C ILE A 144 8.40 -7.12 -14.97
N VAL A 145 9.07 -7.27 -16.12
CA VAL A 145 9.67 -8.55 -16.54
C VAL A 145 10.70 -9.06 -15.52
N LYS A 146 11.47 -8.16 -14.94
CA LYS A 146 12.54 -8.44 -13.97
C LYS A 146 12.10 -8.33 -12.52
N LEU A 147 10.83 -8.20 -12.23
CA LEU A 147 10.30 -7.91 -10.89
C LEU A 147 10.75 -8.94 -9.84
N ARG A 148 10.72 -10.25 -10.16
CA ARG A 148 11.13 -11.37 -9.28
C ARG A 148 10.50 -11.32 -7.87
N LYS A 149 9.32 -10.75 -7.77
CA LYS A 149 8.50 -10.64 -6.56
C LYS A 149 7.09 -11.06 -6.88
N ALA A 150 6.33 -11.46 -5.88
CA ALA A 150 4.91 -11.71 -6.07
C ALA A 150 4.20 -10.42 -6.49
N LEU A 151 3.29 -10.52 -7.44
CA LEU A 151 2.51 -9.39 -7.92
C LEU A 151 1.02 -9.61 -7.69
N LEU A 152 0.37 -8.62 -7.09
CA LEU A 152 -1.08 -8.51 -7.01
C LEU A 152 -1.53 -7.29 -7.80
N VAL A 153 -2.39 -7.49 -8.79
CA VAL A 153 -3.00 -6.43 -9.58
C VAL A 153 -4.47 -6.32 -9.20
N LEU A 154 -4.87 -5.16 -8.67
CA LEU A 154 -6.26 -4.85 -8.35
C LEU A 154 -6.72 -3.71 -9.27
N HIS A 155 -7.81 -3.93 -10.04
CA HIS A 155 -8.26 -2.93 -10.99
C HIS A 155 -9.76 -3.03 -11.25
N SER A 156 -10.42 -1.89 -11.40
CA SER A 156 -11.83 -1.84 -11.79
C SER A 156 -11.99 -1.97 -13.30
N PRO A 157 -12.90 -2.85 -13.79
CA PRO A 157 -13.20 -2.92 -15.21
C PRO A 157 -13.82 -1.63 -15.78
N THR A 158 -14.38 -0.81 -14.92
CA THR A 158 -15.07 0.45 -15.27
C THR A 158 -14.29 1.68 -14.81
N ASP A 159 -12.98 1.55 -14.58
CA ASP A 159 -12.11 2.69 -14.27
C ASP A 159 -12.02 3.60 -15.51
N ASP A 160 -12.47 4.84 -15.38
CA ASP A 160 -12.53 5.85 -16.44
C ASP A 160 -11.29 6.75 -16.51
N ILE A 161 -10.39 6.60 -15.54
CA ILE A 161 -9.13 7.35 -15.47
C ILE A 161 -7.97 6.51 -16.00
N VAL A 162 -7.85 5.27 -15.51
CA VAL A 162 -6.85 4.30 -15.96
C VAL A 162 -7.59 3.06 -16.44
N GLY A 163 -7.74 2.91 -17.76
CA GLY A 163 -8.49 1.78 -18.33
C GLY A 163 -7.91 0.42 -17.95
N ILE A 164 -8.78 -0.59 -17.92
CA ILE A 164 -8.46 -1.97 -17.52
C ILE A 164 -7.35 -2.61 -18.36
N GLU A 165 -7.11 -2.15 -19.57
CA GLU A 165 -6.03 -2.62 -20.44
C GLU A 165 -4.65 -2.43 -19.82
N ASN A 166 -4.47 -1.40 -18.95
CA ASN A 166 -3.23 -1.20 -18.21
C ASN A 166 -2.96 -2.37 -17.25
N ALA A 167 -3.99 -2.79 -16.51
CA ALA A 167 -3.88 -3.97 -15.64
C ALA A 167 -3.59 -5.25 -16.43
N THR A 168 -4.21 -5.41 -17.61
CA THR A 168 -3.94 -6.52 -18.53
C THR A 168 -2.47 -6.52 -18.96
N GLN A 169 -1.93 -5.37 -19.33
CA GLN A 169 -0.53 -5.25 -19.74
C GLN A 169 0.44 -5.55 -18.58
N ILE A 170 0.20 -4.98 -17.39
CA ILE A 170 1.00 -5.28 -16.19
C ILE A 170 0.96 -6.79 -15.91
N PHE A 171 -0.24 -7.38 -15.88
CA PHE A 171 -0.43 -8.78 -15.53
C PHE A 171 0.20 -9.73 -16.56
N THR A 172 0.03 -9.48 -17.85
CA THR A 172 0.60 -10.34 -18.91
C THR A 172 2.12 -10.23 -18.99
N THR A 173 2.68 -9.06 -18.75
CA THR A 173 4.14 -8.81 -18.76
C THR A 173 4.83 -9.46 -17.57
N ALA A 174 4.21 -9.47 -16.41
CA ALA A 174 4.79 -10.02 -15.18
C ALA A 174 4.93 -11.54 -15.25
N LYS A 175 6.01 -12.06 -14.62
CA LYS A 175 6.20 -13.48 -14.37
C LYS A 175 5.47 -13.91 -13.10
N HIS A 176 5.24 -15.23 -12.96
CA HIS A 176 4.69 -15.79 -11.72
C HIS A 176 5.68 -15.67 -10.54
N PRO A 177 5.19 -15.57 -9.29
CA PRO A 177 3.78 -15.61 -8.91
C PRO A 177 3.07 -14.27 -9.14
N LYS A 178 1.88 -14.31 -9.74
CA LYS A 178 1.04 -13.14 -9.99
C LYS A 178 -0.44 -13.46 -9.78
N SER A 179 -1.19 -12.49 -9.31
CA SER A 179 -2.64 -12.58 -9.05
C SER A 179 -3.33 -11.33 -9.60
N PHE A 180 -4.57 -11.49 -10.06
CA PHE A 180 -5.43 -10.40 -10.48
C PHE A 180 -6.74 -10.44 -9.72
N VAL A 181 -7.21 -9.28 -9.27
CA VAL A 181 -8.50 -9.11 -8.63
C VAL A 181 -9.27 -7.98 -9.29
N SER A 182 -10.45 -8.30 -9.82
CA SER A 182 -11.36 -7.32 -10.38
C SER A 182 -12.08 -6.57 -9.27
N LEU A 183 -11.99 -5.24 -9.30
CA LEU A 183 -12.70 -4.33 -8.38
C LEU A 183 -14.01 -3.88 -9.04
N ALA A 184 -14.93 -4.81 -9.29
CA ALA A 184 -16.16 -4.55 -10.03
C ALA A 184 -16.99 -3.43 -9.39
N GLY A 185 -17.24 -2.36 -10.16
CA GLY A 185 -18.03 -1.20 -9.74
C GLY A 185 -17.32 -0.22 -8.80
N ALA A 186 -16.01 -0.40 -8.52
CA ALA A 186 -15.22 0.60 -7.82
C ALA A 186 -14.82 1.72 -8.79
N ASP A 187 -14.77 2.96 -8.30
CA ASP A 187 -14.17 4.08 -9.01
C ASP A 187 -12.65 4.09 -8.85
N HIS A 188 -11.96 4.90 -9.67
CA HIS A 188 -10.50 5.03 -9.65
C HIS A 188 -9.94 5.37 -8.27
N LEU A 189 -10.62 6.21 -7.51
CA LEU A 189 -10.16 6.72 -6.21
C LEU A 189 -10.57 5.85 -5.02
N LEU A 190 -11.33 4.77 -5.24
CA LEU A 190 -11.92 3.95 -4.17
C LEU A 190 -12.72 4.82 -3.17
N SER A 191 -13.57 5.69 -3.71
CA SER A 191 -14.31 6.68 -2.91
C SER A 191 -15.26 6.04 -1.91
N ARG A 192 -15.84 4.87 -2.24
CA ARG A 192 -16.67 4.12 -1.30
C ARG A 192 -15.78 3.41 -0.27
N ARG A 193 -16.19 3.51 0.99
CA ARG A 193 -15.48 2.87 2.09
C ARG A 193 -15.37 1.35 1.90
N SER A 194 -16.44 0.71 1.46
CA SER A 194 -16.48 -0.75 1.20
C SER A 194 -15.45 -1.21 0.18
N ASP A 195 -15.13 -0.39 -0.83
CA ASP A 195 -14.15 -0.76 -1.85
C ASP A 195 -12.72 -0.71 -1.27
N ALA A 196 -12.41 0.31 -0.47
CA ALA A 196 -11.13 0.42 0.22
C ALA A 196 -10.93 -0.71 1.23
N GLU A 197 -11.97 -1.08 1.99
CA GLU A 197 -11.95 -2.21 2.93
C GLU A 197 -11.79 -3.55 2.20
N TYR A 198 -12.50 -3.75 1.10
CA TYR A 198 -12.34 -4.95 0.26
C TYR A 198 -10.91 -5.09 -0.27
N VAL A 199 -10.35 -4.02 -0.82
CA VAL A 199 -8.96 -3.98 -1.29
C VAL A 199 -7.99 -4.36 -0.17
N ALA A 200 -8.15 -3.79 1.03
CA ALA A 200 -7.29 -4.08 2.16
C ALA A 200 -7.38 -5.55 2.61
N ASN A 201 -8.61 -6.11 2.68
CA ASN A 201 -8.83 -7.51 3.05
C ASN A 201 -8.17 -8.47 2.04
N VAL A 202 -8.29 -8.17 0.74
CA VAL A 202 -7.63 -8.95 -0.31
C VAL A 202 -6.11 -8.87 -0.20
N ILE A 203 -5.57 -7.67 0.01
CA ILE A 203 -4.13 -7.48 0.19
C ILE A 203 -3.64 -8.23 1.43
N ALA A 204 -4.32 -8.15 2.57
CA ALA A 204 -3.94 -8.84 3.80
C ALA A 204 -3.90 -10.37 3.60
N ALA A 205 -4.96 -10.94 3.02
CA ALA A 205 -5.04 -12.37 2.73
C ALA A 205 -3.94 -12.84 1.76
N TRP A 206 -3.68 -12.06 0.70
CA TRP A 206 -2.62 -12.35 -0.26
C TRP A 206 -1.23 -12.20 0.35
N ALA A 207 -1.00 -11.13 1.10
CA ALA A 207 0.29 -10.83 1.74
C ALA A 207 0.70 -11.92 2.74
N GLY A 208 -0.25 -12.50 3.46
CA GLY A 208 0.00 -13.58 4.42
C GLY A 208 0.76 -14.79 3.86
N ARG A 209 0.81 -14.95 2.52
CA ARG A 209 1.61 -15.99 1.86
C ARG A 209 3.08 -15.63 1.72
N TYR A 210 3.43 -14.36 1.86
CA TYR A 210 4.76 -13.79 1.58
C TYR A 210 5.39 -13.12 2.81
N LEU A 211 4.57 -12.88 3.82
CA LEU A 211 5.05 -12.49 5.14
C LEU A 211 5.57 -13.74 5.84
N ASP A 212 6.72 -13.61 6.50
CA ASP A 212 7.05 -14.61 7.50
C ASP A 212 5.87 -14.62 8.47
N GLN A 213 5.25 -15.77 8.64
CA GLN A 213 4.39 -15.91 9.80
C GLN A 213 5.30 -15.49 10.94
N ALA A 214 4.97 -14.38 11.61
CA ALA A 214 5.55 -14.15 12.91
C ALA A 214 5.43 -15.51 13.58
N GLU A 215 6.55 -16.13 13.93
CA GLU A 215 6.49 -17.27 14.79
C GLU A 215 5.59 -16.78 15.90
N ILE A 216 4.34 -17.26 15.87
CA ILE A 216 3.53 -17.21 17.07
C ILE A 216 4.50 -17.85 18.02
N VAL A 217 5.04 -17.06 18.96
CA VAL A 217 5.97 -17.55 19.93
C VAL A 217 5.14 -18.51 20.79
N ALA A 218 4.77 -19.64 20.18
CA ALA A 218 4.18 -20.79 20.79
C ALA A 218 5.21 -21.51 21.68
N ASN A 219 6.42 -20.95 21.76
CA ASN A 219 7.54 -21.44 22.57
C ASN A 219 8.32 -20.28 23.21
N THR A 220 7.64 -19.27 23.75
CA THR A 220 8.22 -18.63 24.92
C THR A 220 8.02 -19.65 26.05
N GLU A 221 9.01 -20.51 26.32
CA GLU A 221 9.10 -21.14 27.64
C GLU A 221 9.21 -19.99 28.63
N LEU A 222 8.05 -19.54 29.12
CA LEU A 222 7.99 -18.55 30.18
C LEU A 222 8.64 -19.23 31.40
N GLU A 223 9.57 -18.55 32.02
CA GLU A 223 10.12 -19.00 33.30
C GLU A 223 8.96 -19.32 34.26
N ALA A 224 9.12 -20.36 35.07
CA ALA A 224 8.07 -20.78 35.99
C ALA A 224 7.63 -19.61 36.90
N GLY A 225 6.34 -19.34 36.89
CA GLY A 225 5.72 -18.24 37.69
C GLY A 225 5.58 -16.91 36.90
N ILE A 226 6.01 -16.84 35.63
CA ILE A 226 5.76 -15.67 34.80
C ILE A 226 4.41 -15.84 34.08
N VAL A 227 3.61 -14.78 34.08
CA VAL A 227 2.41 -14.62 33.26
C VAL A 227 2.64 -13.48 32.29
N LEU A 228 2.56 -13.76 30.98
CA LEU A 228 2.62 -12.74 29.94
C LEU A 228 1.19 -12.42 29.49
N VAL A 229 0.82 -11.16 29.52
CA VAL A 229 -0.44 -10.65 28.97
C VAL A 229 -0.10 -9.67 27.86
N ARG A 230 -0.69 -9.87 26.69
CA ARG A 230 -0.48 -8.96 25.56
C ARG A 230 -1.72 -8.83 24.70
N GLU A 231 -1.84 -7.71 23.99
CA GLU A 231 -2.92 -7.49 23.04
C GLU A 231 -2.80 -8.43 21.84
N THR A 232 -3.93 -9.00 21.40
CA THR A 232 -3.97 -9.89 20.22
C THR A 232 -4.14 -9.12 18.93
N HIS A 233 -4.53 -7.83 18.99
CA HIS A 233 -4.96 -7.02 17.87
C HIS A 233 -6.20 -7.57 17.11
N GLY A 234 -6.79 -8.66 17.56
CA GLY A 234 -8.02 -9.23 17.01
C GLY A 234 -9.27 -8.44 17.36
N GLY A 235 -9.22 -7.66 18.44
CA GLY A 235 -10.32 -6.82 18.92
C GLY A 235 -9.81 -5.74 19.85
N LYS A 236 -10.68 -4.76 20.15
CA LYS A 236 -10.33 -3.57 20.95
C LYS A 236 -9.90 -3.90 22.39
N PHE A 237 -10.40 -4.99 22.96
CA PHE A 237 -10.17 -5.40 24.34
C PHE A 237 -9.63 -6.83 24.46
N GLN A 238 -9.39 -7.51 23.32
CA GLN A 238 -8.93 -8.87 23.33
C GLN A 238 -7.47 -8.95 23.74
N GLN A 239 -7.20 -9.77 24.75
CA GLN A 239 -5.88 -10.06 25.29
C GLN A 239 -5.61 -11.55 25.22
N GLU A 240 -4.36 -11.93 24.97
CA GLU A 240 -3.90 -13.29 25.22
C GLU A 240 -3.07 -13.33 26.50
N ILE A 241 -3.26 -14.42 27.25
CA ILE A 241 -2.59 -14.67 28.51
C ILE A 241 -1.83 -15.97 28.36
N LEU A 242 -0.51 -15.89 28.49
CA LEU A 242 0.39 -17.03 28.43
C LEU A 242 0.94 -17.32 29.84
N THR A 243 0.78 -18.52 30.32
CA THR A 243 1.31 -18.95 31.64
C THR A 243 1.70 -20.43 31.62
N GLY A 244 2.96 -20.72 31.75
CA GLY A 244 3.47 -22.07 31.58
C GLY A 244 3.04 -22.66 30.22
N PRO A 245 2.43 -23.85 30.18
CA PRO A 245 1.94 -24.46 28.95
C PRO A 245 0.56 -23.93 28.49
N HIS A 246 -0.03 -22.98 29.20
CA HIS A 246 -1.39 -22.55 28.95
C HIS A 246 -1.44 -21.27 28.12
N HIS A 247 -2.33 -21.25 27.14
CA HIS A 247 -2.68 -20.08 26.33
C HIS A 247 -4.18 -19.81 26.48
N LEU A 248 -4.51 -18.65 27.04
CA LEU A 248 -5.88 -18.25 27.32
C LEU A 248 -6.19 -16.96 26.57
N LEU A 249 -7.46 -16.73 26.24
CA LEU A 249 -7.95 -15.45 25.73
C LEU A 249 -8.79 -14.79 26.79
N ALA A 250 -8.63 -13.48 26.99
CA ALA A 250 -9.51 -12.63 27.75
C ALA A 250 -10.07 -11.54 26.84
N ASP A 251 -11.33 -11.17 27.01
CA ASP A 251 -11.98 -10.15 26.22
C ASP A 251 -13.17 -9.55 26.95
N GLU A 252 -13.61 -8.38 26.55
CA GLU A 252 -14.86 -7.81 27.04
C GLU A 252 -16.06 -8.38 26.25
N PRO A 253 -17.25 -8.49 26.91
CA PRO A 253 -18.47 -8.84 26.21
C PRO A 253 -18.81 -7.86 25.09
N ALA A 254 -19.46 -8.35 24.02
CA ALA A 254 -19.84 -7.53 22.88
C ALA A 254 -20.67 -6.28 23.26
N LYS A 255 -21.50 -6.36 24.31
CA LYS A 255 -22.26 -5.23 24.86
C LYS A 255 -21.38 -4.08 25.40
N LEU A 256 -20.13 -4.37 25.74
CA LEU A 256 -19.14 -3.39 26.21
C LEU A 256 -18.14 -3.00 25.13
N GLY A 257 -18.34 -3.50 23.90
CA GLY A 257 -17.49 -3.20 22.73
C GLY A 257 -16.35 -4.18 22.49
N GLY A 258 -16.29 -5.29 23.23
CA GLY A 258 -15.41 -6.42 22.95
C GLY A 258 -16.00 -7.35 21.89
N LEU A 259 -15.30 -8.45 21.59
CA LEU A 259 -15.74 -9.49 20.68
C LEU A 259 -16.47 -10.63 21.40
N GLY A 260 -16.38 -10.69 22.73
CA GLY A 260 -16.87 -11.80 23.52
C GLY A 260 -16.13 -13.11 23.23
N SER A 261 -14.88 -13.03 22.81
CA SER A 261 -14.07 -14.17 22.37
C SER A 261 -13.38 -14.93 23.50
N GLY A 262 -13.48 -14.43 24.71
CA GLY A 262 -12.95 -15.04 25.93
C GLY A 262 -13.64 -14.50 27.19
N PRO A 263 -13.34 -15.07 28.40
CA PRO A 263 -13.81 -14.55 29.67
C PRO A 263 -13.36 -13.11 29.89
N GLY A 264 -14.22 -12.30 30.52
CA GLY A 264 -13.85 -10.96 30.97
C GLY A 264 -12.84 -10.99 32.11
N PRO A 265 -12.21 -9.84 32.44
CA PRO A 265 -11.21 -9.77 33.53
C PRO A 265 -11.68 -10.28 34.86
N TYR A 266 -12.97 -10.15 35.15
CA TYR A 266 -13.58 -10.58 36.39
C TYR A 266 -14.02 -12.05 36.42
N ASP A 267 -14.06 -12.72 35.28
CA ASP A 267 -14.43 -14.13 35.17
C ASP A 267 -13.29 -15.07 35.61
N TYR A 268 -12.08 -14.53 35.74
CA TYR A 268 -10.89 -15.25 36.22
C TYR A 268 -10.64 -15.11 37.73
N LEU A 269 -11.45 -14.33 38.43
CA LEU A 269 -11.37 -14.12 39.90
C LEU A 269 -12.31 -15.06 40.63
#